data_ff5930a8f5b0d105647c436a94a54bb1
#
_entry.id   ff5930a8f5b0d105647c436a94a54bb1
#
_cell.length_a   1.000
_cell.length_b   1.000
_cell.length_c   1.000
_cell.angle_alpha   90.00
_cell.angle_beta   90.00
_cell.angle_gamma   90.00
#
_symmetry.space_group_name_H-M   'P 1'
#
loop_
_entity.id
_entity.type
_entity.pdbx_description
1 polymer ?
#
loop_
_entity_poly.entity_id
_entity_poly.type
_entity_poly.pdbx_seq_one_letter_code
_entity_poly.pdbx_strand_id
1 'polypeptide(L)'
;DLGAVESELDELVQLQATHKSRCDVLQQLVETKEGYGSGAQVVLAKCDEALGSLADKIKVDEPYVKAVEAALGSNLQLVLTEQPEAARDILNGLTEREEGCASIAALDLIASRNGHFAPDCDPIAGQPALSVLSVEDRFMPLAKALLERTFIVNDLAQATEAWRAAAGKFDFVTLAGETLDNRGVYTGGKQNGNGADSLLGRRNEIAELDVQLG
;
A
#
# COMPACT_ATOMS: atom_id res chain seq x y z
N ASP A 1 -13.29 42.02 -19.40
CA ASP A 1 -13.16 43.06 -18.36
C ASP A 1 -11.87 42.82 -17.60
N LEU A 2 -10.96 43.81 -17.55
CA LEU A 2 -9.63 43.66 -16.94
C LEU A 2 -9.72 43.21 -15.47
N GLY A 3 -10.65 43.78 -14.72
CA GLY A 3 -10.86 43.41 -13.32
C GLY A 3 -11.35 41.99 -13.06
N ALA A 4 -12.07 41.37 -14.01
CA ALA A 4 -12.45 39.96 -13.91
C ALA A 4 -11.25 39.03 -14.15
N VAL A 5 -10.37 39.40 -15.09
CA VAL A 5 -9.15 38.64 -15.39
C VAL A 5 -8.15 38.72 -14.24
N GLU A 6 -8.01 39.91 -13.61
CA GLU A 6 -7.15 40.09 -12.41
C GLU A 6 -7.68 39.23 -11.23
N SER A 7 -9.00 39.21 -11.00
CA SER A 7 -9.58 38.39 -9.94
C SER A 7 -9.39 36.89 -10.20
N GLU A 8 -9.55 36.44 -11.44
CA GLU A 8 -9.35 35.03 -11.84
C GLU A 8 -7.86 34.65 -11.69
N LEU A 9 -6.94 35.55 -12.04
CA LEU A 9 -5.51 35.33 -11.85
C LEU A 9 -5.15 35.18 -10.36
N ASP A 10 -5.68 36.06 -9.51
CA ASP A 10 -5.45 36.00 -8.06
C ASP A 10 -6.00 34.70 -7.45
N GLU A 11 -7.18 34.25 -7.89
CA GLU A 11 -7.73 32.97 -7.46
C GLU A 11 -6.85 31.78 -7.88
N LEU A 12 -6.36 31.77 -9.11
CA LEU A 12 -5.46 30.72 -9.61
C LEU A 12 -4.12 30.70 -8.86
N VAL A 13 -3.56 31.87 -8.56
CA VAL A 13 -2.31 31.98 -7.78
C VAL A 13 -2.49 31.46 -6.36
N GLN A 14 -3.64 31.77 -5.71
CA GLN A 14 -3.96 31.24 -4.39
C GLN A 14 -4.15 29.73 -4.39
N LEU A 15 -4.85 29.20 -5.42
CA LEU A 15 -5.06 27.77 -5.58
C LEU A 15 -3.72 27.03 -5.77
N GLN A 16 -2.85 27.55 -6.64
CA GLN A 16 -1.52 27.00 -6.86
C GLN A 16 -0.68 27.00 -5.58
N ALA A 17 -0.69 28.10 -4.83
CA ALA A 17 0.03 28.19 -3.55
C ALA A 17 -0.50 27.16 -2.52
N THR A 18 -1.81 26.96 -2.49
CA THR A 18 -2.45 25.97 -1.62
C THR A 18 -2.06 24.53 -2.01
N HIS A 19 -2.13 24.19 -3.30
CA HIS A 19 -1.73 22.88 -3.81
C HIS A 19 -0.25 22.60 -3.55
N LYS A 20 0.63 23.61 -3.77
CA LYS A 20 2.05 23.48 -3.51
C LYS A 20 2.34 23.23 -2.02
N SER A 21 1.73 24.02 -1.13
CA SER A 21 1.90 23.83 0.31
C SER A 21 1.41 22.46 0.78
N ARG A 22 0.30 21.98 0.21
CA ARG A 22 -0.23 20.65 0.51
C ARG A 22 0.72 19.55 0.03
N CYS A 23 1.25 19.67 -1.18
CA CYS A 23 2.24 18.75 -1.75
C CYS A 23 3.50 18.70 -0.88
N ASP A 24 4.05 19.86 -0.49
CA ASP A 24 5.25 19.94 0.36
C ASP A 24 5.06 19.21 1.71
N VAL A 25 3.89 19.40 2.36
CA VAL A 25 3.57 18.71 3.61
C VAL A 25 3.48 17.19 3.41
N LEU A 26 2.79 16.73 2.37
CA LEU A 26 2.66 15.31 2.09
C LEU A 26 4.00 14.67 1.75
N GLN A 27 4.85 15.35 0.97
CA GLN A 27 6.20 14.90 0.66
C GLN A 27 7.04 14.77 1.94
N GLN A 28 6.97 15.73 2.85
CA GLN A 28 7.67 15.65 4.13
C GLN A 28 7.20 14.43 4.96
N LEU A 29 5.89 14.16 5.03
CA LEU A 29 5.35 12.99 5.73
C LEU A 29 5.84 11.66 5.11
N VAL A 30 5.99 11.61 3.79
CA VAL A 30 6.54 10.44 3.08
C VAL A 30 8.03 10.29 3.32
N GLU A 31 8.80 11.39 3.31
CA GLU A 31 10.25 11.40 3.57
C GLU A 31 10.57 10.97 5.01
N THR A 32 9.83 11.48 5.98
CA THR A 32 10.01 11.12 7.39
C THR A 32 9.46 9.74 7.73
N LYS A 33 8.83 9.05 6.75
CA LYS A 33 8.17 7.74 6.95
C LYS A 33 7.16 7.76 8.10
N GLU A 34 6.42 8.86 8.23
CA GLU A 34 5.39 8.97 9.25
C GLU A 34 4.28 7.93 9.01
N GLY A 35 3.90 7.21 10.07
CA GLY A 35 2.99 6.06 10.02
C GLY A 35 3.68 4.71 9.90
N TYR A 36 5.00 4.67 9.76
CA TYR A 36 5.77 3.43 9.82
C TYR A 36 6.16 3.09 11.26
N GLY A 37 6.30 1.78 11.55
CA GLY A 37 6.87 1.33 12.82
C GLY A 37 8.33 1.80 12.99
N SER A 38 8.75 2.01 14.24
CA SER A 38 10.08 2.57 14.57
C SER A 38 11.24 1.83 13.91
N GLY A 39 11.21 0.49 13.93
CA GLY A 39 12.27 -0.31 13.30
C GLY A 39 12.31 -0.13 11.77
N ALA A 40 11.14 -0.08 11.10
CA ALA A 40 11.10 0.16 9.66
C ALA A 40 11.62 1.55 9.28
N GLN A 41 11.30 2.58 10.09
CA GLN A 41 11.84 3.94 9.91
C GLN A 41 13.36 3.96 10.00
N VAL A 42 13.91 3.31 11.02
CA VAL A 42 15.37 3.23 11.23
C VAL A 42 16.06 2.54 10.06
N VAL A 43 15.53 1.40 9.62
CA VAL A 43 16.10 0.65 8.49
C VAL A 43 16.08 1.46 7.21
N LEU A 44 14.92 2.06 6.87
CA LEU A 44 14.76 2.85 5.66
C LEU A 44 15.63 4.12 5.64
N ALA A 45 16.01 4.65 6.83
CA ALA A 45 16.84 5.84 6.95
C ALA A 45 18.35 5.55 6.99
N LYS A 46 18.77 4.35 7.47
CA LYS A 46 20.18 4.08 7.81
C LYS A 46 20.81 2.93 7.01
N CYS A 47 20.02 2.08 6.36
CA CYS A 47 20.54 0.87 5.72
C CYS A 47 20.55 1.03 4.19
N ASP A 48 21.73 1.03 3.60
CA ASP A 48 21.91 1.14 2.14
C ASP A 48 21.41 -0.10 1.37
N GLU A 49 21.34 -1.26 2.03
CA GLU A 49 20.81 -2.50 1.47
C GLU A 49 19.28 -2.52 1.37
N ALA A 50 18.60 -1.54 1.97
CA ALA A 50 17.16 -1.40 1.90
C ALA A 50 16.73 -0.75 0.57
N LEU A 51 16.00 -1.50 -0.25
CA LEU A 51 15.47 -1.04 -1.54
C LEU A 51 14.26 -0.10 -1.42
N GLY A 52 13.83 0.17 -0.20
CA GLY A 52 12.63 0.93 0.13
C GLY A 52 11.55 0.06 0.77
N SER A 53 10.34 0.60 0.95
CA SER A 53 9.19 -0.14 1.45
C SER A 53 8.32 -0.69 0.31
N LEU A 54 7.45 -1.65 0.62
CA LEU A 54 6.47 -2.14 -0.36
C LEU A 54 5.55 -1.01 -0.85
N ALA A 55 5.10 -0.14 0.05
CA ALA A 55 4.29 1.02 -0.32
C ALA A 55 4.99 1.97 -1.31
N ASP A 56 6.34 1.99 -1.34
CA ASP A 56 7.13 2.76 -2.29
C ASP A 56 7.14 2.16 -3.71
N LYS A 57 6.79 0.89 -3.87
CA LYS A 57 6.96 0.10 -5.11
C LYS A 57 5.65 -0.24 -5.80
N ILE A 58 4.52 0.03 -5.17
CA ILE A 58 3.19 -0.23 -5.74
C ILE A 58 2.44 1.08 -6.00
N LYS A 59 1.65 1.08 -7.07
CA LYS A 59 0.69 2.14 -7.39
C LYS A 59 -0.69 1.51 -7.52
N VAL A 60 -1.69 2.22 -7.06
CA VAL A 60 -3.09 1.76 -7.03
C VAL A 60 -3.98 2.87 -7.51
N ASP A 61 -4.96 2.56 -8.37
CA ASP A 61 -5.96 3.53 -8.78
C ASP A 61 -6.83 3.97 -7.60
N GLU A 62 -7.20 5.27 -7.55
CA GLU A 62 -7.87 5.91 -6.41
C GLU A 62 -9.08 5.16 -5.83
N PRO A 63 -10.00 4.59 -6.62
CA PRO A 63 -11.13 3.86 -6.07
C PRO A 63 -10.76 2.64 -5.23
N TYR A 64 -9.56 2.08 -5.43
CA TYR A 64 -9.11 0.82 -4.83
C TYR A 64 -8.10 1.00 -3.69
N VAL A 65 -7.62 2.21 -3.44
CA VAL A 65 -6.57 2.50 -2.43
C VAL A 65 -6.94 1.91 -1.07
N LYS A 66 -8.14 2.21 -0.56
CA LYS A 66 -8.59 1.70 0.74
C LYS A 66 -8.68 0.18 0.81
N ALA A 67 -9.16 -0.43 -0.28
CA ALA A 67 -9.25 -1.89 -0.37
C ALA A 67 -7.86 -2.54 -0.33
N VAL A 68 -6.93 -2.03 -1.13
CA VAL A 68 -5.56 -2.56 -1.18
C VAL A 68 -4.81 -2.31 0.13
N GLU A 69 -4.96 -1.15 0.75
CA GLU A 69 -4.39 -0.87 2.07
C GLU A 69 -4.91 -1.81 3.14
N ALA A 70 -6.22 -2.06 3.16
CA ALA A 70 -6.82 -3.00 4.10
C ALA A 70 -6.36 -4.44 3.85
N ALA A 71 -6.23 -4.84 2.59
CA ALA A 71 -5.76 -6.17 2.21
C ALA A 71 -4.29 -6.41 2.58
N LEU A 72 -3.43 -5.42 2.36
CA LEU A 72 -2.00 -5.50 2.70
C LEU A 72 -1.73 -5.26 4.19
N GLY A 73 -2.50 -4.39 4.83
CA GLY A 73 -2.33 -4.06 6.24
C GLY A 73 -0.89 -3.64 6.57
N SER A 74 -0.29 -4.29 7.57
CA SER A 74 1.10 -4.04 7.98
C SER A 74 2.14 -4.40 6.91
N ASN A 75 1.79 -5.20 5.91
CA ASN A 75 2.71 -5.55 4.83
C ASN A 75 3.09 -4.34 3.93
N LEU A 76 2.31 -3.25 3.96
CA LEU A 76 2.70 -2.01 3.28
C LEU A 76 4.04 -1.45 3.77
N GLN A 77 4.36 -1.69 5.04
CA GLN A 77 5.60 -1.25 5.67
C GLN A 77 6.77 -2.24 5.52
N LEU A 78 6.57 -3.35 4.77
CA LEU A 78 7.65 -4.31 4.50
C LEU A 78 8.84 -3.59 3.88
N VAL A 79 9.99 -3.69 4.54
CA VAL A 79 11.26 -3.25 3.97
C VAL A 79 11.74 -4.31 2.99
N LEU A 80 12.20 -3.88 1.83
CA LEU A 80 12.63 -4.77 0.76
C LEU A 80 14.15 -4.84 0.72
N THR A 81 14.68 -6.05 0.64
CA THR A 81 16.11 -6.31 0.39
C THR A 81 16.25 -7.27 -0.78
N GLU A 82 17.41 -7.28 -1.44
CA GLU A 82 17.66 -8.27 -2.49
C GLU A 82 17.88 -9.63 -1.86
N GLN A 83 18.88 -9.72 -0.98
CA GLN A 83 19.40 -10.96 -0.42
C GLN A 83 18.89 -11.23 0.99
N PRO A 84 18.70 -12.51 1.36
CA PRO A 84 18.26 -12.88 2.70
C PRO A 84 19.31 -12.61 3.77
N GLU A 85 20.60 -12.59 3.42
CA GLU A 85 21.69 -12.26 4.33
C GLU A 85 21.56 -10.83 4.82
N ALA A 86 21.33 -9.86 3.93
CA ALA A 86 21.09 -8.46 4.27
C ALA A 86 19.88 -8.31 5.22
N ALA A 87 18.79 -9.02 4.94
CA ALA A 87 17.61 -9.00 5.82
C ALA A 87 17.94 -9.47 7.24
N ARG A 88 18.71 -10.56 7.36
CA ARG A 88 19.12 -11.11 8.65
C ARG A 88 20.05 -10.16 9.41
N ASP A 89 21.03 -9.57 8.72
CA ASP A 89 22.01 -8.67 9.33
C ASP A 89 21.34 -7.38 9.83
N ILE A 90 20.38 -6.84 9.07
CA ILE A 90 19.55 -5.71 9.50
C ILE A 90 18.74 -6.05 10.76
N LEU A 91 18.08 -7.23 10.81
CA LEU A 91 17.29 -7.63 11.97
C LEU A 91 18.17 -7.85 13.22
N ASN A 92 19.36 -8.42 13.05
CA ASN A 92 20.34 -8.55 14.14
C ASN A 92 20.76 -7.18 14.65
N GLY A 93 21.07 -6.23 13.77
CA GLY A 93 21.42 -4.87 14.13
C GLY A 93 20.31 -4.11 14.87
N LEU A 94 19.03 -4.29 14.46
CA LEU A 94 17.90 -3.72 15.19
C LEU A 94 17.79 -4.30 16.60
N THR A 95 18.00 -5.61 16.74
CA THR A 95 17.94 -6.30 18.04
C THR A 95 19.04 -5.85 18.98
N GLU A 96 20.29 -5.77 18.48
CA GLU A 96 21.45 -5.35 19.27
C GLU A 96 21.35 -3.90 19.76
N ARG A 97 20.71 -3.02 18.98
CA ARG A 97 20.56 -1.60 19.28
C ARG A 97 19.24 -1.24 19.95
N GLU A 98 18.34 -2.21 20.13
CA GLU A 98 17.00 -2.01 20.68
C GLU A 98 16.21 -0.93 19.90
N GLU A 99 16.41 -0.86 18.56
CA GLU A 99 15.82 0.19 17.69
C GLU A 99 14.41 -0.16 17.17
N GLY A 100 13.73 -1.09 17.80
CA GLY A 100 12.35 -1.48 17.45
C GLY A 100 12.28 -2.73 16.57
N CYS A 101 11.13 -2.93 15.90
CA CYS A 101 10.85 -4.11 15.11
C CYS A 101 10.54 -3.71 13.66
N ALA A 102 11.04 -4.47 12.69
CA ALA A 102 10.73 -4.33 11.27
C ALA A 102 10.40 -5.68 10.65
N SER A 103 9.57 -5.67 9.61
CA SER A 103 9.35 -6.82 8.74
C SER A 103 10.13 -6.59 7.44
N ILE A 104 10.92 -7.57 7.02
CA ILE A 104 11.79 -7.46 5.85
C ILE A 104 11.47 -8.60 4.89
N ALA A 105 11.33 -8.26 3.61
CA ALA A 105 11.14 -9.21 2.53
C ALA A 105 12.39 -9.29 1.65
N ALA A 106 13.02 -10.46 1.60
CA ALA A 106 14.14 -10.73 0.70
C ALA A 106 13.61 -11.24 -0.64
N LEU A 107 13.87 -10.48 -1.72
CA LEU A 107 13.31 -10.75 -3.04
C LEU A 107 13.80 -12.08 -3.62
N ASP A 108 15.04 -12.45 -3.39
CA ASP A 108 15.61 -13.73 -3.87
C ASP A 108 14.86 -14.95 -3.30
N LEU A 109 14.44 -14.90 -2.02
CA LEU A 109 13.66 -15.98 -1.43
C LEU A 109 12.27 -16.09 -2.06
N ILE A 110 11.67 -14.95 -2.38
CA ILE A 110 10.33 -14.89 -2.96
C ILE A 110 10.36 -15.35 -4.41
N ALA A 111 11.36 -14.92 -5.18
CA ALA A 111 11.57 -15.35 -6.57
C ALA A 111 11.84 -16.85 -6.69
N SER A 112 12.48 -17.46 -5.69
CA SER A 112 12.78 -18.88 -5.65
C SER A 112 11.56 -19.76 -5.30
N ARG A 113 10.42 -19.18 -4.89
CA ARG A 113 9.19 -19.94 -4.63
C ARG A 113 8.63 -20.49 -5.93
N ASN A 114 8.85 -21.78 -6.14
CA ASN A 114 8.20 -22.55 -7.21
C ASN A 114 6.77 -22.89 -6.75
N GLY A 115 5.80 -22.16 -7.21
CA GLY A 115 4.39 -22.44 -6.93
C GLY A 115 3.54 -21.22 -7.20
N HIS A 116 2.94 -21.18 -8.39
CA HIS A 116 1.81 -20.27 -8.61
C HIS A 116 0.59 -20.90 -7.95
N PHE A 117 -0.07 -20.15 -7.09
CA PHE A 117 -1.41 -20.48 -6.71
C PHE A 117 -2.29 -20.31 -7.95
N ALA A 118 -2.56 -21.40 -8.66
CA ALA A 118 -3.63 -21.42 -9.64
C ALA A 118 -4.93 -21.72 -8.87
N PRO A 119 -5.88 -20.78 -8.77
CA PRO A 119 -7.15 -21.07 -8.16
C PRO A 119 -7.88 -22.12 -9.03
N ASP A 120 -7.93 -23.34 -8.56
CA ASP A 120 -8.70 -24.43 -9.17
C ASP A 120 -10.17 -24.30 -8.75
N CYS A 121 -10.82 -23.21 -9.18
CA CYS A 121 -12.21 -22.90 -8.84
C CYS A 121 -12.86 -22.02 -9.91
N ASP A 122 -14.17 -22.14 -10.02
CA ASP A 122 -15.03 -21.32 -10.86
C ASP A 122 -14.81 -19.82 -10.59
N PRO A 123 -15.10 -18.95 -11.58
CA PRO A 123 -14.90 -17.51 -11.45
C PRO A 123 -15.58 -16.98 -10.18
N ILE A 124 -14.76 -16.52 -9.25
CA ILE A 124 -15.22 -15.98 -7.97
C ILE A 124 -15.83 -14.60 -8.23
N ALA A 125 -16.94 -14.33 -7.55
CA ALA A 125 -17.52 -13.00 -7.58
C ALA A 125 -16.56 -12.00 -6.94
N GLY A 126 -16.04 -11.06 -7.73
CA GLY A 126 -15.11 -10.03 -7.30
C GLY A 126 -13.99 -9.79 -8.31
N GLN A 127 -13.26 -8.70 -8.11
CA GLN A 127 -12.12 -8.31 -8.93
C GLN A 127 -10.83 -8.76 -8.23
N PRO A 128 -9.89 -9.48 -8.89
CA PRO A 128 -8.62 -9.83 -8.28
C PRO A 128 -7.86 -8.57 -7.84
N ALA A 129 -7.39 -8.53 -6.60
CA ALA A 129 -6.66 -7.36 -6.07
C ALA A 129 -5.39 -7.04 -6.89
N LEU A 130 -4.75 -8.04 -7.47
CA LEU A 130 -3.60 -7.85 -8.37
C LEU A 130 -3.93 -7.08 -9.63
N SER A 131 -5.17 -7.11 -10.13
CA SER A 131 -5.55 -6.45 -11.38
C SER A 131 -5.66 -4.93 -11.28
N VAL A 132 -5.71 -4.38 -10.07
CA VAL A 132 -5.80 -2.95 -9.79
C VAL A 132 -4.47 -2.34 -9.34
N LEU A 133 -3.40 -3.15 -9.37
CA LEU A 133 -2.06 -2.74 -9.00
C LEU A 133 -1.21 -2.47 -10.24
N SER A 134 -0.42 -1.41 -10.18
CA SER A 134 0.73 -1.19 -11.05
C SER A 134 2.00 -1.34 -10.23
N VAL A 135 2.85 -2.31 -10.62
CA VAL A 135 4.08 -2.63 -9.92
C VAL A 135 5.15 -3.01 -10.94
N GLU A 136 6.41 -2.66 -10.65
CA GLU A 136 7.53 -3.05 -11.49
C GLU A 136 7.71 -4.59 -11.50
N ASP A 137 8.12 -5.16 -12.64
CA ASP A 137 8.29 -6.61 -12.83
C ASP A 137 9.14 -7.27 -11.75
N ARG A 138 10.14 -6.57 -11.24
CA ARG A 138 11.02 -7.02 -10.17
C ARG A 138 10.28 -7.33 -8.86
N PHE A 139 9.24 -6.57 -8.55
CA PHE A 139 8.45 -6.71 -7.31
C PHE A 139 7.15 -7.49 -7.51
N MET A 140 6.83 -7.86 -8.76
CA MET A 140 5.63 -8.62 -9.09
C MET A 140 5.54 -9.97 -8.34
N PRO A 141 6.63 -10.75 -8.16
CA PRO A 141 6.56 -11.99 -7.37
C PRO A 141 6.11 -11.74 -5.93
N LEU A 142 6.55 -10.65 -5.29
CA LEU A 142 6.12 -10.27 -3.95
C LEU A 142 4.65 -9.86 -3.92
N ALA A 143 4.21 -9.01 -4.86
CA ALA A 143 2.81 -8.61 -4.96
C ALA A 143 1.88 -9.83 -5.14
N LYS A 144 2.29 -10.79 -5.98
CA LYS A 144 1.59 -12.08 -6.14
C LYS A 144 1.56 -12.85 -4.84
N ALA A 145 2.68 -13.02 -4.15
CA ALA A 145 2.76 -13.77 -2.90
C ALA A 145 1.83 -13.21 -1.81
N LEU A 146 1.56 -11.90 -1.84
CA LEU A 146 0.72 -11.22 -0.85
C LEU A 146 -0.76 -11.14 -1.25
N LEU A 147 -1.07 -11.00 -2.55
CA LEU A 147 -2.41 -10.62 -3.00
C LEU A 147 -3.05 -11.57 -4.02
N GLU A 148 -2.35 -12.63 -4.48
CA GLU A 148 -2.91 -13.57 -5.47
C GLU A 148 -4.19 -14.26 -5.03
N ARG A 149 -4.46 -14.30 -3.72
CA ARG A 149 -5.65 -14.92 -3.12
C ARG A 149 -6.68 -13.89 -2.65
N THR A 150 -6.48 -12.63 -2.95
CA THR A 150 -7.33 -11.53 -2.47
C THR A 150 -8.22 -11.01 -3.59
N PHE A 151 -9.52 -10.88 -3.30
CA PHE A 151 -10.54 -10.37 -4.22
C PHE A 151 -11.23 -9.15 -3.64
N ILE A 152 -11.42 -8.14 -4.48
CA ILE A 152 -12.16 -6.94 -4.15
C ILE A 152 -13.63 -7.18 -4.49
N VAL A 153 -14.52 -6.92 -3.54
CA VAL A 153 -15.97 -7.10 -3.63
C VAL A 153 -16.69 -5.80 -3.25
N ASN A 154 -17.99 -5.72 -3.53
CA ASN A 154 -18.75 -4.51 -3.27
C ASN A 154 -19.05 -4.32 -1.78
N ASP A 155 -19.39 -5.39 -1.07
CA ASP A 155 -19.79 -5.36 0.33
C ASP A 155 -19.48 -6.68 1.05
N LEU A 156 -19.66 -6.68 2.38
CA LEU A 156 -19.43 -7.87 3.22
C LEU A 156 -20.43 -9.00 2.99
N ALA A 157 -21.62 -8.72 2.46
CA ALA A 157 -22.59 -9.76 2.12
C ALA A 157 -22.08 -10.59 0.94
N GLN A 158 -21.64 -9.90 -0.12
CA GLN A 158 -20.99 -10.55 -1.26
C GLN A 158 -19.70 -11.28 -0.86
N ALA A 159 -18.88 -10.69 0.03
CA ALA A 159 -17.70 -11.35 0.58
C ALA A 159 -18.05 -12.69 1.25
N THR A 160 -19.10 -12.68 2.08
CA THR A 160 -19.54 -13.87 2.83
C THR A 160 -20.04 -14.98 1.90
N GLU A 161 -20.82 -14.62 0.89
CA GLU A 161 -21.33 -15.60 -0.10
C GLU A 161 -20.17 -16.20 -0.90
N ALA A 162 -19.27 -15.36 -1.40
CA ALA A 162 -18.08 -15.78 -2.15
C ALA A 162 -17.15 -16.66 -1.29
N TRP A 163 -16.96 -16.30 -0.02
CA TRP A 163 -16.15 -17.08 0.91
C TRP A 163 -16.72 -18.49 1.13
N ARG A 164 -18.04 -18.60 1.31
CA ARG A 164 -18.71 -19.89 1.45
C ARG A 164 -18.60 -20.74 0.18
N ALA A 165 -18.82 -20.12 -0.99
CA ALA A 165 -18.69 -20.79 -2.28
C ALA A 165 -17.26 -21.29 -2.52
N ALA A 166 -16.27 -20.53 -2.12
CA ALA A 166 -14.85 -20.84 -2.26
C ALA A 166 -14.29 -21.70 -1.10
N ALA A 167 -15.13 -22.11 -0.13
CA ALA A 167 -14.74 -22.90 1.03
C ALA A 167 -13.52 -22.33 1.79
N GLY A 168 -13.46 -21.00 1.96
CA GLY A 168 -12.40 -20.33 2.71
C GLY A 168 -11.02 -20.32 2.04
N LYS A 169 -10.94 -20.49 0.72
CA LYS A 169 -9.65 -20.50 0.00
C LYS A 169 -9.08 -19.11 -0.25
N PHE A 170 -9.90 -18.07 -0.15
CA PHE A 170 -9.57 -16.71 -0.54
C PHE A 170 -9.85 -15.68 0.54
N ASP A 171 -9.19 -14.56 0.42
CA ASP A 171 -9.43 -13.36 1.21
C ASP A 171 -10.27 -12.38 0.39
N PHE A 172 -11.19 -11.68 1.04
CA PHE A 172 -12.06 -10.71 0.40
C PHE A 172 -11.93 -9.36 1.08
N VAL A 173 -11.95 -8.29 0.28
CA VAL A 173 -11.89 -6.92 0.76
C VAL A 173 -12.93 -6.06 0.04
N THR A 174 -13.60 -5.18 0.78
CA THR A 174 -14.54 -4.22 0.20
C THR A 174 -13.83 -2.92 -0.20
N LEU A 175 -14.44 -2.13 -1.10
CA LEU A 175 -13.95 -0.79 -1.43
C LEU A 175 -13.91 0.16 -0.21
N ALA A 176 -14.70 -0.14 0.83
CA ALA A 176 -14.68 0.61 2.09
C ALA A 176 -13.49 0.24 2.99
N GLY A 177 -12.76 -0.83 2.67
CA GLY A 177 -11.61 -1.31 3.45
C GLY A 177 -11.99 -2.33 4.54
N GLU A 178 -13.16 -2.95 4.43
CA GLU A 178 -13.52 -4.06 5.31
C GLU A 178 -13.01 -5.37 4.71
N THR A 179 -12.53 -6.30 5.54
CA THR A 179 -11.95 -7.56 5.08
C THR A 179 -12.64 -8.77 5.67
N LEU A 180 -12.68 -9.85 4.91
CA LEU A 180 -13.01 -11.20 5.36
C LEU A 180 -11.87 -12.13 4.92
N ASP A 181 -11.07 -12.59 5.88
CA ASP A 181 -9.93 -13.44 5.57
C ASP A 181 -10.33 -14.91 5.35
N ASN A 182 -9.40 -15.70 4.84
CA ASN A 182 -9.61 -17.13 4.55
C ASN A 182 -9.93 -17.98 5.79
N ARG A 183 -9.69 -17.48 7.01
CA ARG A 183 -10.03 -18.11 8.27
C ARG A 183 -11.45 -17.78 8.73
N GLY A 184 -12.18 -16.91 7.99
CA GLY A 184 -13.52 -16.46 8.34
C GLY A 184 -13.54 -15.30 9.35
N VAL A 185 -12.42 -14.56 9.49
CA VAL A 185 -12.33 -13.40 10.39
C VAL A 185 -12.69 -12.13 9.63
N TYR A 186 -13.69 -11.43 10.13
CA TYR A 186 -14.06 -10.10 9.64
C TYR A 186 -13.22 -9.04 10.36
N THR A 187 -12.66 -8.12 9.58
CA THR A 187 -12.00 -6.92 10.09
C THR A 187 -12.58 -5.71 9.38
N GLY A 188 -12.94 -4.68 10.12
CA GLY A 188 -13.54 -3.47 9.57
C GLY A 188 -13.84 -2.48 10.66
N GLY A 189 -14.51 -1.39 10.29
CA GLY A 189 -14.82 -0.28 11.17
C GLY A 189 -14.02 0.96 10.79
N LYS A 190 -14.42 2.09 11.36
CA LYS A 190 -13.78 3.37 11.07
C LYS A 190 -12.46 3.45 11.86
N GLN A 191 -11.33 3.31 11.21
CA GLN A 191 -10.09 3.77 11.82
C GLN A 191 -10.21 5.29 12.03
N ASN A 192 -9.97 5.75 13.26
CA ASN A 192 -9.96 7.18 13.61
C ASN A 192 -8.67 7.85 13.07
N GLY A 193 -8.40 7.72 11.78
CA GLY A 193 -7.36 8.44 11.05
C GLY A 193 -8.02 9.28 9.96
N ASN A 194 -7.71 10.55 9.89
CA ASN A 194 -7.94 11.33 8.68
C ASN A 194 -7.16 10.63 7.55
N GLY A 195 -7.57 10.74 6.28
CA GLY A 195 -6.86 10.17 5.14
C GLY A 195 -5.33 10.43 5.09
N ALA A 196 -4.83 11.24 6.03
CA ALA A 196 -3.43 11.47 6.35
C ALA A 196 -2.67 10.22 6.84
N ASP A 197 -3.36 9.17 7.32
CA ASP A 197 -2.72 7.92 7.78
C ASP A 197 -2.56 6.88 6.65
N SER A 198 -3.20 7.12 5.50
CA SER A 198 -3.10 6.27 4.31
C SER A 198 -1.74 6.43 3.63
N LEU A 199 -0.92 5.39 3.61
CA LEU A 199 0.40 5.41 2.98
C LEU A 199 0.33 5.52 1.46
N LEU A 200 -0.62 4.79 0.84
CA LEU A 200 -0.85 4.82 -0.60
C LEU A 200 -1.61 6.08 -1.01
N GLY A 201 -2.61 6.49 -0.22
CA GLY A 201 -3.39 7.70 -0.48
C GLY A 201 -2.54 8.96 -0.53
N ARG A 202 -1.58 9.12 0.41
CA ARG A 202 -0.61 10.25 0.37
C ARG A 202 0.16 10.31 -0.94
N ARG A 203 0.60 9.15 -1.45
CA ARG A 203 1.38 9.07 -2.70
C ARG A 203 0.55 9.39 -3.92
N ASN A 204 -0.69 8.91 -3.95
CA ASN A 204 -1.61 9.25 -5.03
C ASN A 204 -1.90 10.75 -5.03
N GLU A 205 -2.20 11.33 -3.86
CA GLU A 205 -2.47 12.77 -3.73
C GLU A 205 -1.26 13.62 -4.17
N ILE A 206 -0.03 13.21 -3.81
CA ILE A 206 1.19 13.88 -4.31
C ILE A 206 1.26 13.82 -5.84
N ALA A 207 1.03 12.63 -6.43
CA ALA A 207 1.10 12.47 -7.87
C ALA A 207 0.04 13.30 -8.61
N GLU A 208 -1.17 13.43 -8.05
CA GLU A 208 -2.22 14.28 -8.60
C GLU A 208 -1.87 15.77 -8.50
N LEU A 209 -1.37 16.20 -7.34
CA LEU A 209 -0.95 17.60 -7.14
C LEU A 209 0.21 17.98 -8.05
N ASP A 210 1.18 17.10 -8.26
CA ASP A 210 2.31 17.33 -9.17
C ASP A 210 1.81 17.52 -10.62
N VAL A 211 0.80 16.75 -11.06
CA VAL A 211 0.19 16.92 -12.38
C VAL A 211 -0.58 18.25 -12.49
N GLN A 212 -1.20 18.73 -11.41
CA GLN A 212 -1.93 19.99 -11.41
C GLN A 212 -1.01 21.23 -11.35
N LEU A 213 0.20 21.07 -10.83
CA LEU A 213 1.20 22.14 -10.70
C LEU A 213 2.13 22.25 -11.92
N GLY A 214 2.25 21.22 -12.77
CA GLY A 214 3.11 21.15 -13.96
C GLY A 214 2.42 21.64 -15.20
#